data_fd84b7fdfd06bcd86ab70d73bd529b4c
#
_entry.id   fd84b7fdfd06bcd86ab70d73bd529b4c
#
_cell.length_a   1.000
_cell.length_b   1.000
_cell.length_c   1.000
_cell.angle_alpha   90.00
_cell.angle_beta   90.00
_cell.angle_gamma   90.00
#
_symmetry.space_group_name_H-M   'P 1'
#
loop_
_entity.id
_entity.type
_entity.pdbx_description
1 polymer ?
#
loop_
_entity_poly.entity_id
_entity_poly.type
_entity_poly.pdbx_seq_one_letter_code
_entity_poly.pdbx_strand_id
1 'polypeptide(L)'
;LVGSEMCIRDRENLRCEKAVEKKHNGYNCAQAVACSFCKEASMDEDTLKKITQGFGAGLGTMAGTCGAISGAAVVAGLINQDKAGTSQTVRSVMNQFKQQNGTVICKDLKGVETGKVIRSCDDCVRDAVKFLEDALKSEN
;
A
#
# COMPACT_ATOMS: atom_id res chain seq x y z
N LEU A 1 8.21 -27.45 2.25
CA LEU A 1 9.01 -26.50 1.50
C LEU A 1 10.25 -26.10 2.28
N VAL A 2 11.38 -26.09 1.63
CA VAL A 2 12.58 -25.53 2.22
C VAL A 2 12.58 -24.01 1.96
N GLY A 3 13.44 -23.28 2.66
CA GLY A 3 13.45 -21.83 2.63
C GLY A 3 13.53 -21.22 1.23
N SER A 4 14.37 -21.80 0.36
CA SER A 4 14.54 -21.29 -1.00
C SER A 4 13.31 -21.55 -1.88
N GLU A 5 12.43 -22.41 -1.42
CA GLU A 5 11.22 -22.78 -2.15
C GLU A 5 9.96 -22.23 -1.50
N MET A 6 10.11 -21.23 -0.62
CA MET A 6 8.97 -20.56 -0.02
C MET A 6 8.05 -20.09 -1.15
N CYS A 7 6.78 -20.48 -1.10
CA CYS A 7 5.86 -20.13 -2.16
C CYS A 7 5.61 -18.62 -2.20
N ILE A 8 5.17 -18.16 -3.34
CA ILE A 8 4.92 -16.73 -3.58
C ILE A 8 3.94 -16.18 -2.54
N ARG A 9 2.88 -16.95 -2.21
CA ARG A 9 1.90 -16.55 -1.22
C ARG A 9 2.53 -16.27 0.15
N ASP A 10 3.44 -17.16 0.60
CA ASP A 10 4.08 -16.99 1.90
C ASP A 10 4.95 -15.74 1.93
N ARG A 11 5.64 -15.44 0.83
CA ARG A 11 6.47 -14.24 0.72
C ARG A 11 5.61 -12.96 0.71
N GLU A 12 4.47 -13.01 0.03
CA GLU A 12 3.53 -11.90 -0.02
C GLU A 12 2.95 -11.64 1.37
N ASN A 13 2.54 -12.70 2.08
CA ASN A 13 2.02 -12.58 3.44
C ASN A 13 3.09 -12.01 4.38
N LEU A 14 4.34 -12.43 4.20
CA LEU A 14 5.43 -11.91 5.03
C LEU A 14 5.62 -10.42 4.81
N ARG A 15 5.57 -9.93 3.57
CA ARG A 15 5.68 -8.50 3.28
C ARG A 15 4.52 -7.74 3.88
N CYS A 16 3.30 -8.25 3.75
CA CYS A 16 2.10 -7.64 4.33
C CYS A 16 2.24 -7.49 5.83
N GLU A 17 2.71 -8.54 6.52
CA GLU A 17 2.85 -8.50 7.97
C GLU A 17 3.99 -7.58 8.43
N LYS A 18 5.07 -7.51 7.67
CA LYS A 18 6.15 -6.56 7.96
C LYS A 18 5.69 -5.12 7.80
N ALA A 19 4.84 -4.86 6.81
CA ALA A 19 4.27 -3.52 6.62
C ALA A 19 3.39 -3.14 7.81
N VAL A 20 2.54 -4.04 8.28
CA VAL A 20 1.70 -3.81 9.46
C VAL A 20 2.57 -3.57 10.69
N GLU A 21 3.65 -4.33 10.85
CA GLU A 21 4.59 -4.13 11.95
C GLU A 21 5.19 -2.71 11.92
N LYS A 22 5.58 -2.23 10.75
CA LYS A 22 6.08 -0.86 10.61
C LYS A 22 5.03 0.15 11.05
N LYS A 23 3.78 -0.06 10.66
CA LYS A 23 2.69 0.82 11.07
C LYS A 23 2.56 0.87 12.58
N HIS A 24 2.70 -0.25 13.26
CA HIS A 24 2.63 -0.32 14.72
C HIS A 24 3.87 0.29 15.38
N ASN A 25 4.92 0.55 14.64
CA ASN A 25 6.16 1.14 15.13
C ASN A 25 6.34 2.60 14.68
N GLY A 26 5.25 3.32 14.52
CA GLY A 26 5.30 4.75 14.29
C GLY A 26 5.21 5.22 12.83
N TYR A 27 5.13 4.30 11.87
CA TYR A 27 4.92 4.65 10.47
C TYR A 27 3.43 4.89 10.23
N ASN A 28 3.09 5.87 9.41
CA ASN A 28 1.70 5.97 8.96
C ASN A 28 1.45 4.94 7.85
N CYS A 29 0.19 4.82 7.42
CA CYS A 29 -0.19 3.79 6.45
C CYS A 29 0.58 3.92 5.12
N ALA A 30 0.79 5.14 4.64
CA ALA A 30 1.53 5.35 3.39
C ALA A 30 3.00 4.98 3.55
N GLN A 31 3.61 5.39 4.65
CA GLN A 31 5.00 5.05 4.94
C GLN A 31 5.18 3.55 5.09
N ALA A 32 4.26 2.90 5.79
CA ALA A 32 4.33 1.46 6.05
C ALA A 32 4.31 0.66 4.74
N VAL A 33 3.41 1.01 3.84
CA VAL A 33 3.33 0.34 2.53
C VAL A 33 4.58 0.61 1.71
N ALA A 34 4.93 1.88 1.53
CA ALA A 34 6.05 2.25 0.66
C ALA A 34 7.37 1.66 1.15
N CYS A 35 7.63 1.74 2.44
CA CYS A 35 8.91 1.27 3.00
C CYS A 35 9.02 -0.25 3.03
N SER A 36 7.97 -0.97 2.68
CA SER A 36 8.04 -2.41 2.47
C SER A 36 8.59 -2.78 1.10
N PHE A 37 8.78 -1.79 0.22
CA PHE A 37 9.27 -1.96 -1.14
C PHE A 37 10.56 -1.19 -1.41
N CYS A 38 11.33 -0.84 -0.38
CA CYS A 38 12.56 -0.05 -0.54
C CYS A 38 13.51 -0.66 -1.56
N LYS A 39 13.69 -1.97 -1.51
CA LYS A 39 14.58 -2.67 -2.41
C LYS A 39 14.10 -2.58 -3.85
N GLU A 40 12.83 -2.87 -4.07
CA GLU A 40 12.24 -2.83 -5.41
C GLU A 40 12.23 -1.41 -5.99
N ALA A 41 12.02 -0.43 -5.12
CA ALA A 41 12.01 0.98 -5.51
C ALA A 41 13.42 1.57 -5.64
N SER A 42 14.43 0.82 -5.25
CA SER A 42 15.83 1.26 -5.26
C SER A 42 16.01 2.57 -4.51
N MET A 43 15.39 2.68 -3.35
CA MET A 43 15.43 3.90 -2.56
C MET A 43 15.66 3.56 -1.08
N ASP A 44 16.46 4.41 -0.41
CA ASP A 44 16.70 4.21 1.02
C ASP A 44 15.42 4.50 1.82
N GLU A 45 15.31 3.81 2.94
CA GLU A 45 14.10 3.87 3.76
C GLU A 45 13.83 5.28 4.29
N ASP A 46 14.84 6.00 4.77
CA ASP A 46 14.66 7.34 5.31
C ASP A 46 14.08 8.30 4.28
N THR A 47 14.57 8.27 3.06
CA THR A 47 14.09 9.12 1.98
C THR A 47 12.65 8.77 1.61
N LEU A 48 12.38 7.47 1.46
CA LEU A 48 11.06 7.01 1.09
C LEU A 48 10.04 7.32 2.19
N LYS A 49 10.45 7.18 3.44
CA LYS A 49 9.62 7.54 4.58
C LYS A 49 9.24 9.02 4.56
N LYS A 50 10.19 9.91 4.22
CA LYS A 50 9.93 11.34 4.11
C LYS A 50 9.00 11.68 2.95
N ILE A 51 9.22 11.04 1.80
CA ILE A 51 8.39 11.27 0.61
C ILE A 51 6.92 10.92 0.88
N THR A 52 6.68 9.88 1.67
CA THR A 52 5.33 9.38 1.90
C THR A 52 4.68 9.92 3.17
N GLN A 53 5.40 10.71 3.93
CA GLN A 53 4.94 11.21 5.23
C GLN A 53 3.60 11.96 5.17
N GLY A 54 3.39 12.75 4.13
CA GLY A 54 2.19 13.59 4.00
C GLY A 54 0.93 12.85 3.54
N PHE A 55 1.05 11.60 3.11
CA PHE A 55 -0.08 10.87 2.55
C PHE A 55 -0.89 10.08 3.59
N GLY A 56 -0.40 10.02 4.83
CA GLY A 56 -1.09 9.27 5.87
C GLY A 56 -2.44 9.88 6.22
N ALA A 57 -3.36 9.05 6.72
CA ALA A 57 -4.70 9.47 7.16
C ALA A 57 -5.47 10.22 6.07
N GLY A 58 -5.43 9.72 4.84
CA GLY A 58 -6.17 10.33 3.74
C GLY A 58 -5.79 11.78 3.54
N LEU A 59 -4.48 12.05 3.40
CA LEU A 59 -3.91 13.39 3.28
C LEU A 59 -4.17 14.25 4.53
N GLY A 60 -4.11 13.61 5.69
CA GLY A 60 -4.21 14.30 6.97
C GLY A 60 -5.60 14.71 7.40
N THR A 61 -6.59 14.62 6.51
CA THR A 61 -7.96 15.06 6.78
C THR A 61 -8.97 13.93 6.78
N MET A 62 -8.54 12.74 6.42
CA MET A 62 -9.36 11.54 6.19
C MET A 62 -10.33 11.71 5.00
N ALA A 63 -10.35 12.88 4.37
CA ALA A 63 -11.19 13.09 3.18
C ALA A 63 -10.55 12.58 1.89
N GLY A 64 -9.26 12.32 1.91
CA GLY A 64 -8.54 11.84 0.73
C GLY A 64 -8.55 10.33 0.61
N THR A 65 -7.91 9.87 -0.47
CA THR A 65 -7.71 8.44 -0.71
C THR A 65 -6.92 7.81 0.43
N CYS A 66 -7.23 6.56 0.75
CA CYS A 66 -6.51 5.80 1.78
C CYS A 66 -4.99 5.92 1.57
N GLY A 67 -4.28 6.27 2.66
CA GLY A 67 -2.83 6.47 2.60
C GLY A 67 -2.06 5.24 2.14
N ALA A 68 -2.58 4.06 2.43
CA ALA A 68 -1.95 2.82 1.97
C ALA A 68 -1.91 2.75 0.43
N ILE A 69 -2.98 3.18 -0.21
CA ILE A 69 -3.03 3.24 -1.69
C ILE A 69 -2.06 4.29 -2.21
N SER A 70 -2.01 5.45 -1.55
CA SER A 70 -1.09 6.52 -1.95
C SER A 70 0.36 6.09 -1.84
N GLY A 71 0.70 5.35 -0.78
CA GLY A 71 2.04 4.78 -0.62
C GLY A 71 2.38 3.80 -1.74
N ALA A 72 1.42 2.96 -2.11
CA ALA A 72 1.60 2.05 -3.24
C ALA A 72 1.82 2.81 -4.55
N ALA A 73 1.13 3.93 -4.74
CA ALA A 73 1.27 4.75 -5.94
C ALA A 73 2.67 5.35 -6.05
N VAL A 74 3.23 5.81 -4.93
CA VAL A 74 4.61 6.32 -4.91
C VAL A 74 5.58 5.23 -5.36
N VAL A 75 5.45 4.04 -4.80
CA VAL A 75 6.30 2.90 -5.17
C VAL A 75 6.16 2.56 -6.64
N ALA A 76 4.93 2.54 -7.15
CA ALA A 76 4.67 2.24 -8.56
C ALA A 76 5.44 3.20 -9.47
N GLY A 77 5.45 4.49 -9.14
CA GLY A 77 6.20 5.48 -9.91
C GLY A 77 7.70 5.24 -9.89
N LEU A 78 8.22 4.88 -8.71
CA LEU A 78 9.65 4.64 -8.57
C LEU A 78 10.11 3.39 -9.34
N ILE A 79 9.27 2.36 -9.38
CA ILE A 79 9.60 1.10 -10.07
C ILE A 79 9.44 1.24 -11.59
N ASN A 80 8.30 1.76 -12.04
CA ASN A 80 7.99 1.84 -13.48
C ASN A 80 8.75 2.95 -14.20
N GLN A 81 8.98 4.06 -13.54
CA GLN A 81 9.73 5.21 -14.05
C GLN A 81 9.15 5.88 -15.30
N ASP A 82 8.03 5.41 -15.81
CA ASP A 82 7.31 6.05 -16.90
C ASP A 82 5.85 6.25 -16.52
N LYS A 83 5.24 7.23 -17.14
CA LYS A 83 3.88 7.65 -16.78
C LYS A 83 2.83 6.58 -17.12
N ALA A 84 2.96 5.96 -18.28
CA ALA A 84 1.96 4.98 -18.73
C ALA A 84 1.95 3.74 -17.87
N GLY A 85 3.14 3.18 -17.60
CA GLY A 85 3.27 1.99 -16.73
C GLY A 85 2.82 2.28 -15.31
N THR A 86 3.20 3.43 -14.78
CA THR A 86 2.80 3.84 -13.43
C THR A 86 1.28 3.97 -13.34
N SER A 87 0.65 4.63 -14.31
CA SER A 87 -0.81 4.80 -14.32
C SER A 87 -1.52 3.45 -14.37
N GLN A 88 -1.01 2.52 -15.15
CA GLN A 88 -1.59 1.18 -15.26
C GLN A 88 -1.51 0.43 -13.93
N THR A 89 -0.37 0.47 -13.27
CA THR A 89 -0.17 -0.17 -11.96
C THR A 89 -1.10 0.44 -10.92
N VAL A 90 -1.14 1.76 -10.82
CA VAL A 90 -1.97 2.46 -9.84
C VAL A 90 -3.45 2.17 -10.08
N ARG A 91 -3.89 2.17 -11.34
CA ARG A 91 -5.27 1.86 -11.68
C ARG A 91 -5.64 0.45 -11.25
N SER A 92 -4.75 -0.51 -11.43
CA SER A 92 -4.96 -1.88 -11.00
C SER A 92 -5.14 -1.97 -9.49
N VAL A 93 -4.27 -1.32 -8.72
CA VAL A 93 -4.36 -1.28 -7.26
C VAL A 93 -5.68 -0.65 -6.81
N MET A 94 -6.03 0.49 -7.39
CA MET A 94 -7.26 1.21 -7.06
C MET A 94 -8.51 0.37 -7.34
N ASN A 95 -8.56 -0.27 -8.50
CA ASN A 95 -9.71 -1.07 -8.90
C ASN A 95 -9.88 -2.28 -8.00
N GLN A 96 -8.80 -2.97 -7.68
CA GLN A 96 -8.86 -4.13 -6.80
C GLN A 96 -9.28 -3.74 -5.39
N PHE A 97 -8.72 -2.63 -4.88
CA PHE A 97 -9.04 -2.14 -3.56
C PHE A 97 -10.52 -1.75 -3.46
N LYS A 98 -11.01 -1.01 -4.44
CA LYS A 98 -12.42 -0.57 -4.47
C LYS A 98 -13.37 -1.76 -4.63
N GLN A 99 -13.01 -2.72 -5.46
CA GLN A 99 -13.83 -3.92 -5.66
C GLN A 99 -13.96 -4.71 -4.36
N GLN A 100 -12.88 -4.84 -3.61
CA GLN A 100 -12.90 -5.60 -2.36
C GLN A 100 -13.59 -4.84 -1.22
N ASN A 101 -13.36 -3.53 -1.10
CA ASN A 101 -13.76 -2.75 0.08
C ASN A 101 -14.90 -1.77 -0.18
N GLY A 102 -15.30 -1.58 -1.42
CA GLY A 102 -16.42 -0.69 -1.79
C GLY A 102 -16.07 0.79 -1.88
N THR A 103 -14.96 1.22 -1.28
CA THR A 103 -14.51 2.60 -1.30
C THR A 103 -13.00 2.66 -1.17
N VAL A 104 -12.43 3.79 -1.58
CA VAL A 104 -10.98 4.05 -1.44
C VAL A 104 -10.73 5.25 -0.53
N ILE A 105 -11.78 5.87 -0.02
CA ILE A 105 -11.69 7.09 0.78
C ILE A 105 -11.48 6.75 2.25
N CYS A 106 -10.49 7.39 2.88
CA CYS A 106 -10.08 7.08 4.24
C CYS A 106 -11.25 7.15 5.22
N LYS A 107 -12.00 8.25 5.24
CA LYS A 107 -13.09 8.41 6.20
C LYS A 107 -14.19 7.37 6.03
N ASP A 108 -14.44 6.94 4.81
CA ASP A 108 -15.46 5.93 4.54
C ASP A 108 -15.01 4.57 5.08
N LEU A 109 -13.75 4.23 4.84
CA LEU A 109 -13.18 2.97 5.32
C LEU A 109 -13.18 2.90 6.85
N LYS A 110 -12.91 4.02 7.51
CA LYS A 110 -12.84 4.09 8.97
C LYS A 110 -14.19 4.32 9.63
N GLY A 111 -15.23 4.58 8.86
CA GLY A 111 -16.58 4.78 9.38
C GLY A 111 -16.73 6.05 10.18
N VAL A 112 -16.05 7.12 9.79
CA VAL A 112 -16.10 8.40 10.53
C VAL A 112 -17.52 8.95 10.60
N GLU A 113 -18.25 8.91 9.48
CA GLU A 113 -19.61 9.43 9.42
C GLU A 113 -20.67 8.38 9.78
N THR A 114 -20.40 7.12 9.45
CA THR A 114 -21.38 6.04 9.62
C THR A 114 -21.28 5.35 10.97
N GLY A 115 -20.17 5.50 11.67
CA GLY A 115 -19.89 4.78 12.91
C GLY A 115 -19.53 3.32 12.71
N LYS A 116 -19.38 2.86 11.45
CA LYS A 116 -19.10 1.46 11.16
C LYS A 116 -17.83 1.34 10.32
N VAL A 117 -16.81 0.73 10.89
CA VAL A 117 -15.54 0.49 10.18
C VAL A 117 -15.76 -0.56 9.09
N ILE A 118 -15.47 -0.19 7.85
CA ILE A 118 -15.54 -1.12 6.71
C ILE A 118 -14.25 -1.96 6.63
N ARG A 119 -13.11 -1.28 6.84
CA ARG A 119 -11.81 -1.96 6.77
C ARG A 119 -10.84 -1.29 7.73
N SER A 120 -10.15 -2.05 8.57
CA SER A 120 -9.16 -1.50 9.51
C SER A 120 -7.95 -0.93 8.77
N CYS A 121 -7.23 -0.01 9.40
CA CYS A 121 -6.00 0.53 8.83
C CYS A 121 -5.00 -0.57 8.53
N ASP A 122 -4.84 -1.52 9.43
CA ASP A 122 -3.91 -2.64 9.24
C ASP A 122 -4.28 -3.46 8.02
N ASP A 123 -5.57 -3.73 7.83
CA ASP A 123 -6.02 -4.49 6.67
C ASP A 123 -5.91 -3.69 5.38
N CYS A 124 -6.09 -2.37 5.44
CA CYS A 124 -5.84 -1.52 4.28
C CYS A 124 -4.38 -1.57 3.85
N VAL A 125 -3.46 -1.59 4.82
CA VAL A 125 -2.03 -1.74 4.54
C VAL A 125 -1.75 -3.09 3.87
N ARG A 126 -2.32 -4.17 4.41
CA ARG A 126 -2.17 -5.51 3.82
C ARG A 126 -2.69 -5.56 2.39
N ASP A 127 -3.87 -5.01 2.18
CA ASP A 127 -4.50 -4.98 0.85
C ASP A 127 -3.63 -4.24 -0.17
N ALA A 128 -3.16 -3.05 0.20
CA ALA A 128 -2.35 -2.25 -0.71
C ALA A 128 -1.05 -2.95 -1.09
N VAL A 129 -0.38 -3.58 -0.12
CA VAL A 129 0.84 -4.35 -0.38
C VAL A 129 0.54 -5.50 -1.35
N LYS A 130 -0.50 -6.26 -1.06
CA LYS A 130 -0.88 -7.41 -1.89
C LYS A 130 -1.23 -6.97 -3.32
N PHE A 131 -2.07 -5.97 -3.45
CA PHE A 131 -2.52 -5.52 -4.78
C PHE A 131 -1.37 -4.91 -5.58
N LEU A 132 -0.44 -4.23 -4.93
CA LEU A 132 0.73 -3.72 -5.61
C LEU A 132 1.63 -4.87 -6.10
N GLU A 133 1.87 -5.87 -5.26
CA GLU A 133 2.64 -7.03 -5.67
C GLU A 133 2.01 -7.73 -6.87
N ASP A 134 0.69 -7.93 -6.82
CA ASP A 134 -0.04 -8.56 -7.91
C ASP A 134 0.06 -7.75 -9.20
N ALA A 135 -0.08 -6.44 -9.10
CA ALA A 135 0.01 -5.56 -10.26
C ALA A 135 1.41 -5.57 -10.88
N LEU A 136 2.45 -5.58 -10.04
CA LEU A 136 3.83 -5.61 -10.53
C LEU A 136 4.16 -6.93 -11.22
N LYS A 137 3.60 -8.04 -10.76
CA LYS A 137 3.81 -9.36 -11.38
C LYS A 137 3.16 -9.46 -12.75
N SER A 138 1.95 -8.91 -12.90
CA SER A 138 1.19 -9.03 -14.14
C SER A 138 1.81 -8.21 -15.28
N GLU A 139 2.76 -7.32 -14.98
CA GLU A 139 3.44 -6.49 -15.98
C GLU A 139 4.74 -7.10 -16.49
N ASN A 140 5.13 -8.25 -15.96
CA ASN A 140 6.36 -8.94 -16.36
C ASN A 140 6.09 -10.11 -17.27
#